data_85be7a70cad0ff495aea7c48c4a1b899
#
_entry.id   85be7a70cad0ff495aea7c48c4a1b899
#
_cell.length_a   1.000
_cell.length_b   1.000
_cell.length_c   1.000
_cell.angle_alpha   90.00
_cell.angle_beta   90.00
_cell.angle_gamma   90.00
#
_symmetry.space_group_name_H-M   'P 1'
#
loop_
_entity.id
_entity.type
_entity.pdbx_description
1 polymer ?
#
loop_
_entity_poly.entity_id
_entity_poly.type
_entity_poly.pdbx_seq_one_letter_code
_entity_poly.pdbx_strand_id
1 'polypeptide(L)'
;MAEELNMPQMGYDMKEGTIVRWLVKTGSHVEKNEVVAEIETDKAVVEFQSYLEGFITQIFVQEGVTVPVGEVIASVGSESEIVPVDSELFNEESETPSEIATEEANLTHIDTVDADNGSTENNQDLNSNVGKVLVKASPVARKLAKEKGYDLSKIVGTGPAGRITREDVESYTLSDSEVQFVDSKSEKQIEPIQSSELIDEESSDLTKMRQQIARVTVKSKTEIPHFYISVDIDMTKAIEMRKQINKSEEYDGIDVSINDLILKACVNPLKKYPKFNSSFSDKGIVTHSKINIGIAISQEAGLMVPAIMDIQNKSLKEISVASKDLALRSNEGTITTDEYARGTFSLSNLGMYNVKSFVGIIYPPQSAMLAVGSAIQRPIVVDGSVVIADIMTATISGDHRILDGAEGALFINDVKTILENPYQLLI
;
A
#
# COMPACT_ATOMS: atom_id res chain seq x y z
N MET A 1 48.47 7.43 2.23
CA MET A 1 47.43 6.92 1.34
C MET A 1 46.17 6.80 2.16
N ALA A 2 45.06 7.37 1.68
CA ALA A 2 43.79 7.23 2.35
C ALA A 2 43.33 5.77 2.30
N GLU A 3 42.88 5.22 3.41
CA GLU A 3 42.31 3.89 3.52
C GLU A 3 40.77 3.97 3.48
N GLU A 4 40.14 2.97 2.90
CA GLU A 4 38.69 2.95 2.69
C GLU A 4 37.97 2.43 3.93
N LEU A 5 36.92 3.14 4.34
CA LEU A 5 36.01 2.74 5.39
C LEU A 5 34.74 2.18 4.74
N ASN A 6 34.54 0.88 4.85
CA ASN A 6 33.47 0.16 4.15
C ASN A 6 32.27 -0.09 5.06
N MET A 7 31.07 -0.24 4.46
CA MET A 7 29.86 -0.62 5.16
C MET A 7 30.07 -1.97 5.87
N PRO A 8 30.02 -2.00 7.21
CA PRO A 8 30.29 -3.23 7.98
C PRO A 8 29.12 -4.20 7.94
N GLN A 9 29.40 -5.48 8.13
CA GLN A 9 28.39 -6.48 8.38
C GLN A 9 28.07 -6.55 9.88
N MET A 10 26.99 -5.89 10.29
CA MET A 10 26.56 -5.82 11.69
C MET A 10 25.69 -7.01 12.14
N GLY A 11 25.38 -7.96 11.24
CA GLY A 11 24.60 -9.16 11.52
C GLY A 11 24.85 -10.26 10.49
N TYR A 12 24.62 -11.53 10.87
CA TYR A 12 24.93 -12.68 10.01
C TYR A 12 24.17 -12.69 8.67
N ASP A 13 22.96 -12.07 8.63
CA ASP A 13 22.10 -12.02 7.46
C ASP A 13 22.04 -10.63 6.81
N MET A 14 22.83 -9.65 7.31
CA MET A 14 22.82 -8.29 6.78
C MET A 14 23.44 -8.26 5.39
N LYS A 15 22.67 -7.75 4.41
CA LYS A 15 23.12 -7.55 3.01
C LYS A 15 23.37 -6.09 2.67
N GLU A 16 22.66 -5.18 3.33
CA GLU A 16 22.69 -3.75 3.14
C GLU A 16 22.41 -3.02 4.45
N GLY A 17 22.83 -1.76 4.57
CA GLY A 17 22.56 -0.89 5.70
C GLY A 17 22.30 0.54 5.25
N THR A 18 21.51 1.28 6.02
CA THR A 18 21.22 2.69 5.76
C THR A 18 21.98 3.55 6.77
N ILE A 19 22.73 4.54 6.31
CA ILE A 19 23.38 5.50 7.20
C ILE A 19 22.30 6.45 7.73
N VAL A 20 21.96 6.33 9.01
CA VAL A 20 20.96 7.20 9.66
C VAL A 20 21.56 8.57 9.89
N ARG A 21 22.76 8.61 10.44
CA ARG A 21 23.45 9.84 10.80
C ARG A 21 24.97 9.63 10.89
N TRP A 22 25.73 10.60 10.38
CA TRP A 22 27.15 10.71 10.64
C TRP A 22 27.40 11.47 11.95
N LEU A 23 28.24 10.92 12.83
CA LEU A 23 28.67 11.57 14.07
C LEU A 23 29.97 12.37 13.90
N VAL A 24 30.61 12.18 12.77
CA VAL A 24 31.86 12.85 12.36
C VAL A 24 31.68 13.58 11.03
N LYS A 25 32.53 14.55 10.76
CA LYS A 25 32.52 15.34 9.50
C LYS A 25 33.83 15.14 8.76
N THR A 26 33.87 15.46 7.47
CA THR A 26 35.11 15.56 6.70
C THR A 26 36.07 16.50 7.41
N GLY A 27 37.31 16.05 7.65
CA GLY A 27 38.32 16.76 8.43
C GLY A 27 38.36 16.42 9.92
N SER A 28 37.41 15.65 10.45
CA SER A 28 37.46 15.17 11.84
C SER A 28 38.51 14.09 12.02
N HIS A 29 39.29 14.17 13.10
CA HIS A 29 40.17 13.08 13.53
C HIS A 29 39.35 12.02 14.21
N VAL A 30 39.57 10.76 13.89
CA VAL A 30 38.88 9.58 14.42
C VAL A 30 39.91 8.60 14.98
N GLU A 31 39.65 8.11 16.19
CA GLU A 31 40.44 7.06 16.80
C GLU A 31 39.89 5.68 16.47
N LYS A 32 40.71 4.66 16.58
CA LYS A 32 40.27 3.27 16.39
C LYS A 32 39.26 2.88 17.45
N ASN A 33 38.11 2.33 17.04
CA ASN A 33 36.90 2.01 17.81
C ASN A 33 36.07 3.23 18.27
N GLU A 34 36.31 4.40 17.72
CA GLU A 34 35.43 5.55 17.92
C GLU A 34 34.16 5.42 17.07
N VAL A 35 33.00 5.82 17.63
CA VAL A 35 31.72 5.77 16.92
C VAL A 35 31.66 6.87 15.88
N VAL A 36 31.54 6.51 14.60
CA VAL A 36 31.60 7.44 13.46
C VAL A 36 30.23 7.64 12.78
N ALA A 37 29.35 6.67 12.86
CA ALA A 37 28.03 6.75 12.27
C ALA A 37 27.02 5.85 13.00
N GLU A 38 25.72 6.15 12.83
CA GLU A 38 24.60 5.27 13.18
C GLU A 38 24.09 4.62 11.90
N ILE A 39 24.05 3.28 11.88
CA ILE A 39 23.60 2.49 10.73
C ILE A 39 22.31 1.76 11.10
N GLU A 40 21.25 1.94 10.32
CA GLU A 40 20.02 1.18 10.43
C GLU A 40 20.16 -0.12 9.63
N THR A 41 19.92 -1.21 10.32
CA THR A 41 19.82 -2.56 9.75
C THR A 41 18.36 -3.01 9.75
N ASP A 42 18.06 -4.16 9.16
CA ASP A 42 16.71 -4.76 9.18
C ASP A 42 16.15 -5.02 10.59
N LYS A 43 17.00 -5.00 11.63
CA LYS A 43 16.63 -5.36 13.00
C LYS A 43 16.78 -4.22 14.02
N ALA A 44 17.72 -3.32 13.84
CA ALA A 44 17.99 -2.23 14.77
C ALA A 44 18.89 -1.15 14.15
N VAL A 45 18.90 0.02 14.77
CA VAL A 45 19.96 1.03 14.56
C VAL A 45 21.13 0.67 15.45
N VAL A 46 22.33 0.55 14.88
CA VAL A 46 23.55 0.13 15.55
C VAL A 46 24.62 1.19 15.33
N GLU A 47 25.39 1.50 16.38
CA GLU A 47 26.52 2.39 16.30
C GLU A 47 27.67 1.73 15.53
N PHE A 48 28.17 2.40 14.49
CA PHE A 48 29.31 1.95 13.72
C PHE A 48 30.60 2.58 14.24
N GLN A 49 31.55 1.74 14.62
CA GLN A 49 32.86 2.15 15.12
C GLN A 49 33.92 2.02 14.02
N SER A 50 34.75 3.06 13.88
CA SER A 50 35.86 3.04 12.93
C SER A 50 36.89 1.96 13.32
N TYR A 51 37.28 1.15 12.35
CA TYR A 51 38.40 0.22 12.49
C TYR A 51 39.74 0.84 12.05
N LEU A 52 39.68 2.07 11.54
CA LEU A 52 40.84 2.89 11.09
C LEU A 52 41.04 4.06 12.07
N GLU A 53 42.27 4.58 12.09
CA GLU A 53 42.70 5.78 12.83
C GLU A 53 43.23 6.82 11.86
N GLY A 54 42.79 8.07 11.98
CA GLY A 54 43.22 9.17 11.11
C GLY A 54 42.15 10.23 10.90
N PHE A 55 42.30 11.05 9.87
CA PHE A 55 41.31 12.07 9.51
C PHE A 55 40.35 11.57 8.45
N ILE A 56 39.04 11.83 8.62
CA ILE A 56 38.03 11.59 7.59
C ILE A 56 38.36 12.51 6.39
N THR A 57 38.88 11.94 5.32
CA THR A 57 39.29 12.71 4.13
C THR A 57 38.10 12.98 3.22
N GLN A 58 37.15 12.03 3.09
CA GLN A 58 35.93 12.19 2.31
C GLN A 58 34.84 11.26 2.80
N ILE A 59 33.58 11.73 2.76
CA ILE A 59 32.37 10.94 2.98
C ILE A 59 31.71 10.75 1.62
N PHE A 60 31.54 9.50 1.19
CA PHE A 60 30.97 9.16 -0.13
C PHE A 60 29.46 8.94 -0.07
N VAL A 61 28.93 8.53 1.09
CA VAL A 61 27.52 8.18 1.27
C VAL A 61 26.88 9.16 2.25
N GLN A 62 25.80 9.80 1.81
CA GLN A 62 25.07 10.77 2.63
C GLN A 62 24.11 10.06 3.61
N GLU A 63 23.64 10.81 4.60
CA GLU A 63 22.60 10.35 5.52
C GLU A 63 21.30 9.99 4.79
N GLY A 64 20.66 8.90 5.19
CA GLY A 64 19.43 8.37 4.57
C GLY A 64 19.65 7.46 3.36
N VAL A 65 20.90 7.23 2.94
CA VAL A 65 21.21 6.37 1.78
C VAL A 65 21.50 4.95 2.24
N THR A 66 20.89 3.97 1.56
CA THR A 66 21.09 2.52 1.77
C THR A 66 22.19 2.02 0.84
N VAL A 67 23.19 1.32 1.39
CA VAL A 67 24.30 0.75 0.62
C VAL A 67 24.56 -0.70 1.02
N PRO A 68 25.00 -1.56 0.09
CA PRO A 68 25.33 -2.94 0.37
C PRO A 68 26.56 -3.07 1.30
N VAL A 69 26.59 -4.19 2.05
CA VAL A 69 27.73 -4.54 2.90
C VAL A 69 29.01 -4.66 2.05
N GLY A 70 30.08 -4.00 2.50
CA GLY A 70 31.37 -4.00 1.82
C GLY A 70 31.58 -2.82 0.85
N GLU A 71 30.58 -1.99 0.59
CA GLU A 71 30.70 -0.78 -0.21
C GLU A 71 31.41 0.33 0.57
N VAL A 72 32.22 1.15 -0.12
CA VAL A 72 32.98 2.24 0.49
C VAL A 72 32.05 3.37 0.90
N ILE A 73 32.02 3.72 2.19
CA ILE A 73 31.17 4.78 2.74
C ILE A 73 31.93 6.06 3.07
N ALA A 74 33.20 5.95 3.42
CA ALA A 74 34.08 7.08 3.69
C ALA A 74 35.56 6.68 3.44
N SER A 75 36.46 7.66 3.45
CA SER A 75 37.90 7.42 3.45
C SER A 75 38.57 8.11 4.64
N VAL A 76 39.59 7.44 5.18
CA VAL A 76 40.37 7.87 6.34
C VAL A 76 41.85 7.97 5.91
N GLY A 77 42.51 9.09 6.19
CA GLY A 77 43.89 9.31 5.79
C GLY A 77 44.62 10.36 6.64
N SER A 78 45.68 10.95 6.11
CA SER A 78 46.40 12.00 6.77
C SER A 78 45.72 13.37 6.58
N GLU A 79 45.98 14.33 7.48
CA GLU A 79 45.42 15.69 7.43
C GLU A 79 45.69 16.40 6.08
N SER A 80 46.77 16.05 5.39
CA SER A 80 47.17 16.63 4.08
C SER A 80 46.34 16.06 2.89
N GLU A 81 45.52 15.04 3.11
CA GLU A 81 44.74 14.36 2.07
C GLU A 81 43.23 14.73 2.13
N ILE A 82 42.89 15.74 2.93
CA ILE A 82 41.51 16.23 3.03
C ILE A 82 41.12 16.92 1.71
N VAL A 83 40.11 16.41 1.01
CA VAL A 83 39.55 17.02 -0.21
C VAL A 83 38.46 17.99 0.20
N PRO A 84 38.57 19.31 -0.14
CA PRO A 84 37.49 20.26 0.06
C PRO A 84 36.29 19.86 -0.81
N VAL A 85 35.12 19.71 -0.24
CA VAL A 85 33.89 19.41 -0.99
C VAL A 85 33.44 20.70 -1.66
N ASP A 86 33.80 20.90 -2.93
CA ASP A 86 33.08 21.80 -3.82
C ASP A 86 31.84 21.11 -4.33
N SER A 87 30.69 21.74 -4.07
CA SER A 87 29.33 21.25 -4.38
C SER A 87 28.97 21.47 -5.84
N GLU A 88 29.67 20.83 -6.79
CA GLU A 88 29.23 20.72 -8.18
C GLU A 88 29.97 19.56 -8.84
N LEU A 89 29.27 18.42 -9.05
CA LEU A 89 29.55 17.43 -10.10
C LEU A 89 29.01 16.04 -9.72
N PHE A 90 27.73 15.86 -9.93
CA PHE A 90 27.16 14.50 -10.19
C PHE A 90 26.04 14.64 -11.20
N ASN A 91 26.43 14.70 -12.47
CA ASN A 91 25.69 14.23 -13.62
C ASN A 91 26.71 13.63 -14.57
N GLU A 92 26.54 12.39 -14.87
CA GLU A 92 26.72 11.75 -16.17
C GLU A 92 27.04 10.25 -16.04
N GLU A 93 26.12 9.52 -16.61
CA GLU A 93 26.26 8.37 -17.50
C GLU A 93 27.26 7.26 -17.14
N SER A 94 26.77 6.06 -16.99
CA SER A 94 27.53 4.86 -17.28
C SER A 94 26.78 3.97 -18.26
N GLU A 95 27.44 3.83 -19.37
CA GLU A 95 27.17 2.99 -20.50
C GLU A 95 27.11 1.49 -20.16
N THR A 96 26.29 0.80 -20.91
CA THR A 96 26.27 -0.65 -21.05
C THR A 96 27.43 -1.15 -21.92
N PRO A 97 27.84 -2.40 -21.82
CA PRO A 97 28.28 -3.19 -22.96
C PRO A 97 27.41 -4.45 -23.12
N SER A 98 26.68 -4.56 -24.17
CA SER A 98 26.85 -5.24 -25.48
C SER A 98 27.16 -6.73 -25.45
N GLU A 99 26.21 -7.46 -26.05
CA GLU A 99 26.30 -8.55 -27.03
C GLU A 99 27.01 -9.86 -26.70
N ILE A 100 26.23 -10.94 -26.91
CA ILE A 100 26.52 -12.10 -27.82
C ILE A 100 25.20 -12.82 -28.05
N ALA A 101 24.63 -12.69 -29.21
CA ALA A 101 24.49 -13.54 -30.43
C ALA A 101 23.68 -14.84 -30.29
N THR A 102 22.56 -14.84 -30.98
CA THR A 102 21.96 -15.78 -31.95
C THR A 102 21.78 -17.24 -31.61
N GLU A 103 20.52 -17.70 -31.75
CA GLU A 103 20.18 -18.72 -32.77
C GLU A 103 18.64 -18.84 -32.95
N GLU A 104 18.26 -18.88 -34.24
CA GLU A 104 16.90 -19.05 -34.78
C GLU A 104 16.45 -20.49 -34.75
N ALA A 105 15.14 -20.70 -34.65
CA ALA A 105 14.37 -21.73 -35.37
C ALA A 105 12.88 -21.47 -35.14
N ASN A 106 12.15 -20.92 -36.00
CA ASN A 106 11.45 -21.31 -37.23
C ASN A 106 10.40 -22.41 -37.10
N LEU A 107 9.22 -22.11 -37.73
CA LEU A 107 8.12 -22.97 -38.23
C LEU A 107 7.03 -23.38 -37.21
N THR A 108 5.73 -23.28 -37.46
CA THR A 108 4.91 -23.25 -38.72
C THR A 108 3.46 -22.87 -38.37
N HIS A 109 2.85 -22.15 -39.29
CA HIS A 109 1.44 -22.12 -39.73
C HIS A 109 0.48 -23.21 -39.25
N ILE A 110 -0.77 -22.83 -38.99
CA ILE A 110 -1.97 -23.42 -39.61
C ILE A 110 -3.12 -22.40 -39.60
N ASP A 111 -3.75 -22.29 -40.75
CA ASP A 111 -4.78 -21.48 -41.33
C ASP A 111 -6.19 -21.49 -40.68
N THR A 112 -6.82 -20.34 -40.82
CA THR A 112 -8.15 -19.98 -41.37
C THR A 112 -9.39 -20.83 -41.06
N VAL A 113 -10.49 -20.17 -40.76
CA VAL A 113 -11.74 -20.17 -41.55
C VAL A 113 -12.57 -18.89 -41.29
N ASP A 114 -13.04 -18.32 -42.43
CA ASP A 114 -13.88 -17.17 -42.67
C ASP A 114 -15.33 -17.26 -42.15
N ALA A 115 -15.97 -16.09 -42.00
CA ALA A 115 -17.21 -15.63 -42.63
C ALA A 115 -17.68 -14.33 -41.99
N ASP A 116 -17.58 -13.25 -42.60
CA ASP A 116 -18.30 -12.50 -43.68
C ASP A 116 -19.48 -11.67 -43.22
N ASN A 117 -19.47 -10.44 -43.79
CA ASN A 117 -20.49 -9.41 -43.98
C ASN A 117 -20.63 -8.33 -42.89
N GLY A 118 -20.48 -7.06 -43.18
CA GLY A 118 -20.45 -6.26 -44.41
C GLY A 118 -20.66 -4.80 -44.11
N SER A 119 -20.04 -3.99 -44.96
CA SER A 119 -20.30 -2.60 -45.36
C SER A 119 -19.79 -1.45 -44.47
N THR A 120 -18.70 -0.86 -44.97
CA THR A 120 -18.49 0.53 -45.53
C THR A 120 -18.81 1.70 -44.59
N GLU A 121 -17.92 2.60 -44.29
CA GLU A 121 -17.17 3.57 -45.10
C GLU A 121 -16.14 4.33 -44.22
N ASN A 122 -14.97 4.52 -44.80
CA ASN A 122 -14.03 5.63 -44.72
C ASN A 122 -13.96 6.51 -43.43
N ASN A 123 -12.84 6.53 -42.74
CA ASN A 123 -11.94 7.69 -42.81
C ASN A 123 -10.56 7.40 -42.17
N GLN A 124 -9.58 7.72 -42.98
CA GLN A 124 -8.17 7.81 -42.63
C GLN A 124 -7.92 8.92 -41.61
N ASP A 125 -6.78 8.79 -40.90
CA ASP A 125 -6.09 9.77 -40.07
C ASP A 125 -6.47 9.84 -38.61
N LEU A 126 -5.82 8.99 -37.81
CA LEU A 126 -5.52 9.30 -36.43
C LEU A 126 -4.14 8.73 -36.03
N ASN A 127 -3.12 9.49 -36.34
CA ASN A 127 -1.87 9.38 -35.60
C ASN A 127 -1.47 10.79 -35.10
N SER A 128 -1.08 10.85 -33.81
CA SER A 128 -0.59 12.01 -33.05
C SER A 128 -1.62 12.92 -32.40
N ASN A 129 -1.89 12.73 -31.10
CA ASN A 129 -1.78 13.81 -30.10
C ASN A 129 -2.00 13.30 -28.66
N VAL A 130 -0.94 13.28 -27.93
CA VAL A 130 -0.94 13.22 -26.46
C VAL A 130 -1.31 14.61 -25.95
N GLY A 131 -2.38 14.74 -25.14
CA GLY A 131 -2.62 15.85 -24.24
C GLY A 131 -3.24 17.12 -24.83
N LYS A 132 -4.49 17.08 -25.38
CA LYS A 132 -5.29 18.31 -25.53
C LYS A 132 -6.61 18.16 -24.79
N VAL A 133 -6.80 19.03 -23.80
CA VAL A 133 -8.11 19.30 -23.19
C VAL A 133 -9.08 19.65 -24.33
N LEU A 134 -10.14 18.87 -24.48
CA LEU A 134 -11.18 19.11 -25.49
C LEU A 134 -11.97 20.37 -25.13
N VAL A 135 -11.54 21.53 -25.67
CA VAL A 135 -12.26 22.79 -25.50
C VAL A 135 -13.56 22.75 -26.29
N LYS A 136 -14.70 22.94 -25.61
CA LYS A 136 -16.02 22.99 -26.24
C LYS A 136 -16.21 24.31 -26.98
N ALA A 137 -16.10 24.31 -28.29
CA ALA A 137 -16.31 25.51 -29.15
C ALA A 137 -17.24 25.17 -30.31
N SER A 138 -18.01 26.19 -30.80
CA SER A 138 -18.84 26.02 -31.97
C SER A 138 -18.00 25.89 -33.26
N PRO A 139 -18.48 25.24 -34.33
CA PRO A 139 -17.72 25.10 -35.57
C PRO A 139 -17.27 26.43 -36.16
N VAL A 140 -18.12 27.45 -36.03
CA VAL A 140 -17.87 28.83 -36.53
C VAL A 140 -16.77 29.50 -35.68
N ALA A 141 -16.84 29.33 -34.34
CA ALA A 141 -15.81 29.83 -33.40
C ALA A 141 -14.44 29.22 -33.68
N ARG A 142 -14.38 27.91 -33.96
CA ARG A 142 -13.13 27.21 -34.31
C ARG A 142 -12.50 27.73 -35.59
N LYS A 143 -13.33 27.98 -36.62
CA LYS A 143 -12.86 28.51 -37.90
C LYS A 143 -12.31 29.93 -37.73
N LEU A 144 -13.04 30.79 -37.01
CA LEU A 144 -12.66 32.17 -36.78
C LEU A 144 -11.42 32.33 -35.91
N ALA A 145 -11.31 31.49 -34.85
CA ALA A 145 -10.11 31.44 -34.00
C ALA A 145 -8.88 31.00 -34.80
N LYS A 146 -9.03 30.03 -35.72
CA LYS A 146 -7.96 29.59 -36.59
C LYS A 146 -7.53 30.68 -37.60
N GLU A 147 -8.50 31.44 -38.15
CA GLU A 147 -8.22 32.56 -39.06
C GLU A 147 -7.50 33.72 -38.36
N LYS A 148 -7.85 33.97 -37.08
CA LYS A 148 -7.24 35.06 -36.29
C LYS A 148 -6.02 34.61 -35.48
N GLY A 149 -5.63 33.34 -35.53
CA GLY A 149 -4.49 32.80 -34.79
C GLY A 149 -4.67 32.73 -33.28
N TYR A 150 -5.93 32.69 -32.79
CA TYR A 150 -6.23 32.66 -31.35
C TYR A 150 -6.30 31.24 -30.81
N ASP A 151 -5.74 31.04 -29.61
CA ASP A 151 -5.82 29.78 -28.90
C ASP A 151 -7.15 29.69 -28.16
N LEU A 152 -8.00 28.74 -28.55
CA LEU A 152 -9.30 28.50 -27.93
C LEU A 152 -9.26 28.15 -26.45
N SER A 153 -8.14 27.67 -25.95
CA SER A 153 -7.99 27.37 -24.53
C SER A 153 -7.95 28.61 -23.64
N LYS A 154 -7.67 29.77 -24.23
CA LYS A 154 -7.56 31.06 -23.54
C LYS A 154 -8.84 31.89 -23.61
N ILE A 155 -9.86 31.43 -24.35
CA ILE A 155 -11.13 32.13 -24.54
C ILE A 155 -12.18 31.53 -23.63
N VAL A 156 -12.82 32.37 -22.82
CA VAL A 156 -13.92 31.94 -21.94
C VAL A 156 -15.20 31.92 -22.76
N GLY A 157 -15.85 30.73 -22.85
CA GLY A 157 -17.09 30.58 -23.63
C GLY A 157 -18.31 31.05 -22.82
N THR A 158 -19.15 31.92 -23.43
CA THR A 158 -20.40 32.42 -22.85
C THR A 158 -21.64 31.65 -23.32
N GLY A 159 -21.51 30.72 -24.25
CA GLY A 159 -22.61 29.89 -24.75
C GLY A 159 -23.08 28.80 -23.81
N PRO A 160 -24.19 28.10 -24.14
CA PRO A 160 -24.76 27.03 -23.32
C PRO A 160 -23.75 25.95 -22.96
N ALA A 161 -23.67 25.60 -21.66
CA ALA A 161 -22.70 24.68 -21.07
C ALA A 161 -21.23 25.11 -21.26
N GLY A 162 -20.92 26.41 -21.26
CA GLY A 162 -19.57 26.95 -21.38
C GLY A 162 -18.96 26.80 -22.77
N ARG A 163 -19.77 26.71 -23.81
CA ARG A 163 -19.30 26.57 -25.20
C ARG A 163 -18.86 27.94 -25.76
N ILE A 164 -17.68 28.00 -26.36
CA ILE A 164 -17.15 29.18 -27.02
C ILE A 164 -17.99 29.47 -28.28
N THR A 165 -18.57 30.65 -28.32
CA THR A 165 -19.37 31.16 -29.43
C THR A 165 -18.53 32.01 -30.40
N ARG A 166 -19.10 32.40 -31.54
CA ARG A 166 -18.44 33.30 -32.48
C ARG A 166 -18.15 34.67 -31.83
N GLU A 167 -19.10 35.18 -31.05
CA GLU A 167 -19.01 36.50 -30.38
C GLU A 167 -17.88 36.51 -29.35
N ASP A 168 -17.62 35.39 -28.67
CA ASP A 168 -16.49 35.25 -27.71
C ASP A 168 -15.15 35.39 -28.43
N VAL A 169 -15.03 34.85 -29.64
CA VAL A 169 -13.79 34.94 -30.43
C VAL A 169 -13.64 36.32 -31.07
N GLU A 170 -14.74 36.98 -31.46
CA GLU A 170 -14.73 38.33 -32.01
C GLU A 170 -14.40 39.41 -30.97
N SER A 171 -14.86 39.23 -29.74
CA SER A 171 -14.59 40.13 -28.62
C SER A 171 -13.25 39.84 -27.92
N TYR A 172 -12.61 38.74 -28.27
CA TYR A 172 -11.29 38.40 -27.72
C TYR A 172 -10.22 39.31 -28.36
N THR A 173 -9.88 40.38 -27.66
CA THR A 173 -8.70 41.20 -27.95
C THR A 173 -7.51 40.65 -27.16
N LEU A 174 -6.38 40.45 -27.85
CA LEU A 174 -5.10 40.24 -27.18
C LEU A 174 -4.82 41.47 -26.30
N SER A 175 -5.24 41.43 -25.06
CA SER A 175 -4.80 42.34 -24.02
C SER A 175 -3.34 41.98 -23.77
N ASP A 176 -2.44 42.91 -24.06
CA ASP A 176 -1.02 42.83 -23.84
C ASP A 176 -0.71 42.30 -22.41
N SER A 177 -0.36 41.05 -22.38
CA SER A 177 0.42 40.48 -21.31
C SER A 177 1.49 39.60 -21.96
N GLU A 178 2.30 40.26 -22.81
CA GLU A 178 3.61 39.76 -23.14
C GLU A 178 4.42 39.70 -21.88
N VAL A 179 4.66 38.46 -21.40
CA VAL A 179 5.75 38.21 -20.46
C VAL A 179 7.02 38.46 -21.22
N GLN A 180 7.56 39.67 -21.11
CA GLN A 180 8.91 40.00 -21.53
C GLN A 180 9.88 39.15 -20.71
N PHE A 181 10.58 38.24 -21.36
CA PHE A 181 11.86 37.76 -20.88
C PHE A 181 12.82 38.95 -20.88
N VAL A 182 12.93 39.62 -19.74
CA VAL A 182 13.98 40.60 -19.51
C VAL A 182 15.11 39.88 -18.83
N ASP A 183 16.15 39.62 -19.63
CA ASP A 183 17.48 39.36 -19.14
C ASP A 183 17.98 40.63 -18.44
N SER A 184 17.96 40.66 -17.12
CA SER A 184 18.64 41.68 -16.35
C SER A 184 19.04 41.12 -14.99
N LYS A 185 20.32 40.87 -14.87
CA LYS A 185 21.05 40.85 -13.58
C LYS A 185 20.63 42.10 -12.79
N SER A 186 19.77 41.93 -11.83
CA SER A 186 19.60 42.84 -10.70
C SER A 186 19.18 42.00 -9.52
N GLU A 187 20.13 41.79 -8.64
CA GLU A 187 19.92 41.34 -7.27
C GLU A 187 18.95 42.31 -6.58
N LYS A 188 17.66 41.99 -6.63
CA LYS A 188 16.71 42.47 -5.61
C LYS A 188 16.54 41.33 -4.63
N GLN A 189 17.07 41.57 -3.44
CA GLN A 189 16.73 40.84 -2.23
C GLN A 189 15.23 40.61 -2.22
N ILE A 190 14.83 39.35 -2.38
CA ILE A 190 13.49 38.91 -2.03
C ILE A 190 13.46 39.00 -0.50
N GLU A 191 12.84 40.07 0.02
CA GLU A 191 12.45 40.08 1.42
C GLU A 191 11.68 38.79 1.67
N PRO A 192 12.04 38.02 2.70
CA PRO A 192 11.27 36.84 3.05
C PRO A 192 9.84 37.30 3.27
N ILE A 193 8.90 36.74 2.53
CA ILE A 193 7.48 36.82 2.82
C ILE A 193 7.39 36.53 4.32
N GLN A 194 7.05 37.56 5.10
CA GLN A 194 6.77 37.40 6.52
C GLN A 194 5.78 36.25 6.61
N SER A 195 6.23 35.17 7.21
CA SER A 195 5.46 34.01 7.54
C SER A 195 4.10 34.50 8.09
N SER A 196 3.04 34.27 7.30
CA SER A 196 1.70 34.19 7.82
C SER A 196 1.77 33.47 9.16
N GLU A 197 1.13 34.04 10.16
CA GLU A 197 0.95 33.55 11.51
C GLU A 197 1.12 32.04 11.59
N LEU A 198 2.19 31.61 12.26
CA LEU A 198 2.40 30.22 12.59
C LEU A 198 1.14 29.77 13.31
N ILE A 199 0.30 28.99 12.63
CA ILE A 199 -0.65 28.14 13.33
C ILE A 199 0.24 27.41 14.32
N ASP A 200 -0.04 27.54 15.61
CA ASP A 200 0.60 26.75 16.68
C ASP A 200 0.32 25.27 16.34
N GLU A 201 1.19 24.68 15.53
CA GLU A 201 1.17 23.25 15.27
C GLU A 201 1.81 22.58 16.47
N GLU A 202 0.98 22.09 17.39
CA GLU A 202 1.41 21.14 18.40
C GLU A 202 1.85 19.85 17.68
N SER A 203 3.12 19.74 17.36
CA SER A 203 3.70 18.50 16.92
C SER A 203 3.88 17.59 18.14
N SER A 204 3.08 16.54 18.24
CA SER A 204 3.28 15.50 19.25
C SER A 204 4.17 14.40 18.70
N ASP A 205 5.19 13.99 19.46
CA ASP A 205 6.01 12.83 19.13
C ASP A 205 5.15 11.57 18.97
N LEU A 206 5.34 10.86 17.90
CA LEU A 206 4.64 9.61 17.64
C LEU A 206 5.08 8.55 18.66
N THR A 207 4.13 7.87 19.29
CA THR A 207 4.43 6.70 20.12
C THR A 207 5.11 5.61 19.28
N LYS A 208 5.95 4.77 19.88
CA LYS A 208 6.61 3.64 19.19
C LYS A 208 5.60 2.74 18.45
N MET A 209 4.43 2.49 19.06
CA MET A 209 3.36 1.72 18.42
C MET A 209 2.82 2.43 17.17
N ARG A 210 2.60 3.74 17.22
CA ARG A 210 2.12 4.52 16.08
C ARG A 210 3.15 4.54 14.94
N GLN A 211 4.43 4.66 15.25
CA GLN A 211 5.52 4.55 14.28
C GLN A 211 5.53 3.17 13.60
N GLN A 212 5.38 2.09 14.38
CA GLN A 212 5.29 0.73 13.84
C GLN A 212 4.08 0.54 12.91
N ILE A 213 2.89 1.04 13.32
CA ILE A 213 1.69 0.99 12.49
C ILE A 213 1.93 1.75 11.16
N ALA A 214 2.50 2.94 11.22
CA ALA A 214 2.80 3.74 10.03
C ALA A 214 3.74 2.98 9.09
N ARG A 215 4.84 2.43 9.60
CA ARG A 215 5.80 1.63 8.83
C ARG A 215 5.14 0.43 8.14
N VAL A 216 4.37 -0.37 8.90
CA VAL A 216 3.69 -1.57 8.37
C VAL A 216 2.62 -1.21 7.32
N THR A 217 1.82 -0.18 7.57
CA THR A 217 0.75 0.21 6.65
C THR A 217 1.27 0.86 5.37
N VAL A 218 2.31 1.69 5.45
CA VAL A 218 2.99 2.24 4.27
C VAL A 218 3.59 1.09 3.46
N LYS A 219 4.39 0.23 4.08
CA LYS A 219 4.98 -0.95 3.41
C LYS A 219 3.91 -1.78 2.69
N SER A 220 2.81 -2.08 3.36
CA SER A 220 1.72 -2.85 2.77
C SER A 220 1.14 -2.15 1.54
N LYS A 221 0.89 -0.84 1.60
CA LYS A 221 0.26 -0.10 0.49
C LYS A 221 1.18 0.19 -0.69
N THR A 222 2.48 0.28 -0.45
CA THR A 222 3.47 0.52 -1.52
C THR A 222 3.92 -0.77 -2.20
N GLU A 223 4.06 -1.88 -1.45
CA GLU A 223 4.62 -3.13 -1.99
C GLU A 223 3.56 -4.13 -2.46
N ILE A 224 2.34 -4.09 -1.90
CA ILE A 224 1.29 -5.06 -2.20
C ILE A 224 0.26 -4.44 -3.17
N PRO A 225 0.12 -4.95 -4.40
CA PRO A 225 -0.95 -4.54 -5.31
C PRO A 225 -2.28 -5.12 -4.82
N HIS A 226 -3.01 -4.34 -4.02
CA HIS A 226 -4.28 -4.74 -3.46
C HIS A 226 -5.40 -4.74 -4.51
N PHE A 227 -6.22 -5.79 -4.51
CA PHE A 227 -7.54 -5.78 -5.13
C PHE A 227 -8.62 -6.06 -4.09
N TYR A 228 -9.86 -5.70 -4.38
CA TYR A 228 -10.97 -5.76 -3.43
C TYR A 228 -12.20 -6.37 -4.07
N ILE A 229 -12.88 -7.28 -3.34
CA ILE A 229 -14.15 -7.86 -3.75
C ILE A 229 -15.12 -7.78 -2.58
N SER A 230 -16.31 -7.24 -2.81
CA SER A 230 -17.34 -7.08 -1.79
C SER A 230 -18.58 -7.90 -2.14
N VAL A 231 -19.21 -8.50 -1.12
CA VAL A 231 -20.50 -9.18 -1.24
C VAL A 231 -21.39 -8.79 -0.07
N ASP A 232 -22.68 -8.77 -0.31
CA ASP A 232 -23.69 -8.69 0.74
C ASP A 232 -24.08 -10.11 1.20
N ILE A 233 -24.14 -10.30 2.51
CA ILE A 233 -24.40 -11.57 3.20
C ILE A 233 -25.67 -11.42 4.04
N ASP A 234 -26.63 -12.31 3.89
CA ASP A 234 -27.80 -12.37 4.77
C ASP A 234 -27.45 -13.10 6.08
N MET A 235 -27.29 -12.32 7.14
CA MET A 235 -26.91 -12.79 8.46
C MET A 235 -28.12 -13.22 9.33
N THR A 236 -29.37 -13.12 8.82
CA THR A 236 -30.59 -13.34 9.60
C THR A 236 -30.59 -14.69 10.31
N LYS A 237 -30.27 -15.77 9.57
CA LYS A 237 -30.21 -17.13 10.15
C LYS A 237 -29.03 -17.30 11.10
N ALA A 238 -27.86 -16.69 10.77
CA ALA A 238 -26.67 -16.77 11.63
C ALA A 238 -26.89 -16.05 12.97
N ILE A 239 -27.55 -14.89 12.94
CA ILE A 239 -27.92 -14.14 14.15
C ILE A 239 -28.91 -14.92 14.99
N GLU A 240 -29.91 -15.56 14.35
CA GLU A 240 -30.87 -16.38 15.06
C GLU A 240 -30.23 -17.62 15.70
N MET A 241 -29.41 -18.36 14.94
CA MET A 241 -28.67 -19.50 15.47
C MET A 241 -27.78 -19.07 16.67
N ARG A 242 -27.08 -17.95 16.57
CA ARG A 242 -26.29 -17.40 17.67
C ARG A 242 -27.14 -17.18 18.93
N LYS A 243 -28.33 -16.58 18.79
CA LYS A 243 -29.27 -16.38 19.91
C LYS A 243 -29.67 -17.69 20.57
N GLN A 244 -29.86 -18.75 19.77
CA GLN A 244 -30.20 -20.08 20.28
C GLN A 244 -29.03 -20.73 21.00
N ILE A 245 -27.80 -20.67 20.42
CA ILE A 245 -26.59 -21.19 21.04
C ILE A 245 -26.34 -20.51 22.39
N ASN A 246 -26.44 -19.18 22.46
CA ASN A 246 -26.17 -18.42 23.68
C ASN A 246 -27.24 -18.66 24.81
N LYS A 247 -28.36 -19.32 24.48
CA LYS A 247 -29.37 -19.77 25.46
C LYS A 247 -29.20 -21.22 25.87
N SER A 248 -28.32 -21.99 25.18
CA SER A 248 -28.17 -23.40 25.45
C SER A 248 -27.22 -23.63 26.63
N GLU A 249 -27.56 -24.64 27.47
CA GLU A 249 -26.72 -25.03 28.59
C GLU A 249 -25.36 -25.61 28.17
N GLU A 250 -25.24 -26.08 26.91
CA GLU A 250 -24.01 -26.64 26.36
C GLU A 250 -22.86 -25.60 26.30
N TYR A 251 -23.19 -24.32 26.12
CA TYR A 251 -22.22 -23.26 26.07
C TYR A 251 -21.90 -22.62 27.43
N ASP A 252 -22.66 -22.97 28.50
CA ASP A 252 -22.37 -22.68 29.92
C ASP A 252 -21.73 -21.28 30.15
N GLY A 253 -22.47 -20.22 29.84
CA GLY A 253 -22.06 -18.83 30.01
C GLY A 253 -21.06 -18.31 28.97
N ILE A 254 -20.68 -19.10 27.95
CA ILE A 254 -19.88 -18.64 26.83
C ILE A 254 -20.75 -17.97 25.80
N ASP A 255 -20.63 -16.67 25.69
CA ASP A 255 -21.38 -15.84 24.72
C ASP A 255 -20.68 -15.85 23.35
N VAL A 256 -21.24 -16.57 22.38
CA VAL A 256 -20.73 -16.55 20.99
C VAL A 256 -21.04 -15.22 20.35
N SER A 257 -20.04 -14.54 19.80
CA SER A 257 -20.19 -13.28 19.07
C SER A 257 -20.44 -13.51 17.57
N ILE A 258 -20.92 -12.49 16.86
CA ILE A 258 -21.00 -12.52 15.39
C ILE A 258 -19.60 -12.71 14.80
N ASN A 259 -18.59 -12.12 15.43
CA ASN A 259 -17.20 -12.25 15.00
C ASN A 259 -16.72 -13.71 15.04
N ASP A 260 -17.12 -14.47 16.06
CA ASP A 260 -16.74 -15.89 16.19
C ASP A 260 -17.36 -16.75 15.08
N LEU A 261 -18.61 -16.43 14.67
CA LEU A 261 -19.25 -17.08 13.53
C LEU A 261 -18.50 -16.81 12.23
N ILE A 262 -18.06 -15.55 12.01
CA ILE A 262 -17.30 -15.16 10.82
C ILE A 262 -15.92 -15.84 10.82
N LEU A 263 -15.23 -15.87 11.96
CA LEU A 263 -13.96 -16.58 12.11
C LEU A 263 -14.08 -18.06 11.73
N LYS A 264 -15.11 -18.74 12.28
CA LYS A 264 -15.37 -20.15 11.96
C LYS A 264 -15.74 -20.34 10.49
N ALA A 265 -16.52 -19.41 9.89
CA ALA A 265 -16.91 -19.46 8.49
C ALA A 265 -15.72 -19.33 7.53
N CYS A 266 -14.64 -18.63 7.92
CA CYS A 266 -13.44 -18.51 7.11
C CYS A 266 -12.59 -19.79 7.07
N VAL A 267 -12.72 -20.70 8.05
CA VAL A 267 -11.84 -21.87 8.19
C VAL A 267 -11.90 -22.80 6.97
N ASN A 268 -13.10 -23.17 6.53
CA ASN A 268 -13.27 -24.11 5.41
C ASN A 268 -12.83 -23.49 4.08
N PRO A 269 -13.19 -22.23 3.73
CA PRO A 269 -12.63 -21.55 2.55
C PRO A 269 -11.10 -21.43 2.57
N LEU A 270 -10.49 -21.16 3.72
CA LEU A 270 -9.01 -21.10 3.83
C LEU A 270 -8.35 -22.47 3.59
N LYS A 271 -9.01 -23.58 3.99
CA LYS A 271 -8.54 -24.93 3.63
C LYS A 271 -8.71 -25.22 2.15
N LYS A 272 -9.81 -24.80 1.54
CA LYS A 272 -10.16 -25.06 0.13
C LYS A 272 -9.31 -24.22 -0.83
N TYR A 273 -8.98 -22.99 -0.46
CA TYR A 273 -8.21 -22.05 -1.26
C TYR A 273 -6.90 -21.66 -0.55
N PRO A 274 -5.87 -22.51 -0.54
CA PRO A 274 -4.67 -22.35 0.28
C PRO A 274 -3.86 -21.11 -0.05
N LYS A 275 -4.02 -20.50 -1.22
CA LYS A 275 -3.38 -19.23 -1.58
C LYS A 275 -3.79 -18.07 -0.65
N PHE A 276 -5.02 -18.11 -0.06
CA PHE A 276 -5.46 -17.14 0.95
C PHE A 276 -4.79 -17.33 2.30
N ASN A 277 -4.14 -18.48 2.52
CA ASN A 277 -3.34 -18.81 3.70
C ASN A 277 -1.85 -18.90 3.30
N SER A 278 -1.36 -17.94 2.51
CA SER A 278 0.00 -17.93 1.96
C SER A 278 0.65 -16.57 2.15
N SER A 279 1.95 -16.50 1.91
CA SER A 279 2.75 -15.28 1.91
C SER A 279 3.56 -15.18 0.62
N PHE A 280 3.77 -13.95 0.14
CA PHE A 280 4.68 -13.68 -0.97
C PHE A 280 6.10 -13.46 -0.46
N SER A 281 7.08 -14.05 -1.12
CA SER A 281 8.51 -13.83 -0.88
C SER A 281 9.27 -13.78 -2.19
N ASP A 282 10.50 -13.29 -2.18
CA ASP A 282 11.39 -13.25 -3.35
C ASP A 282 11.66 -14.64 -3.94
N LYS A 283 11.50 -15.69 -3.12
CA LYS A 283 11.66 -17.09 -3.54
C LYS A 283 10.36 -17.72 -4.07
N GLY A 284 9.26 -16.98 -4.07
CA GLY A 284 7.96 -17.45 -4.51
C GLY A 284 6.88 -17.42 -3.42
N ILE A 285 5.77 -18.13 -3.66
CA ILE A 285 4.62 -18.20 -2.76
C ILE A 285 4.88 -19.29 -1.70
N VAL A 286 4.76 -18.91 -0.43
CA VAL A 286 4.89 -19.80 0.73
C VAL A 286 3.49 -20.07 1.28
N THR A 287 2.98 -21.30 1.11
CA THR A 287 1.69 -21.72 1.69
C THR A 287 1.88 -22.27 3.09
N HIS A 288 1.08 -21.78 4.04
CA HIS A 288 1.15 -22.19 5.43
C HIS A 288 0.28 -23.43 5.68
N SER A 289 0.80 -24.41 6.44
CA SER A 289 0.06 -25.62 6.81
C SER A 289 -0.95 -25.38 7.95
N LYS A 290 -0.68 -24.37 8.78
CA LYS A 290 -1.54 -23.95 9.87
C LYS A 290 -2.33 -22.70 9.47
N ILE A 291 -3.58 -22.64 9.90
CA ILE A 291 -4.42 -21.47 9.71
C ILE A 291 -4.46 -20.70 11.03
N ASN A 292 -3.89 -19.49 11.01
CA ASN A 292 -3.85 -18.60 12.17
C ASN A 292 -4.56 -17.30 11.78
N ILE A 293 -5.77 -17.09 12.29
CA ILE A 293 -6.57 -15.92 11.91
C ILE A 293 -6.33 -14.80 12.93
N GLY A 294 -5.70 -13.71 12.47
CA GLY A 294 -5.53 -12.48 13.22
C GLY A 294 -6.84 -11.72 13.36
N ILE A 295 -7.09 -11.18 14.53
CA ILE A 295 -8.26 -10.35 14.83
C ILE A 295 -7.75 -8.92 15.06
N ALA A 296 -8.28 -7.96 14.28
CA ALA A 296 -7.97 -6.54 14.48
C ALA A 296 -8.66 -6.03 15.76
N ILE A 297 -7.87 -5.72 16.77
CA ILE A 297 -8.32 -5.23 18.07
C ILE A 297 -7.84 -3.79 18.27
N SER A 298 -8.79 -2.87 18.43
CA SER A 298 -8.49 -1.46 18.72
C SER A 298 -8.05 -1.32 20.17
N GLN A 299 -6.99 -0.54 20.38
CA GLN A 299 -6.46 -0.16 21.69
C GLN A 299 -6.31 1.35 21.75
N GLU A 300 -6.14 1.91 22.95
CA GLU A 300 -5.91 3.34 23.15
C GLU A 300 -4.65 3.83 22.40
N ALA A 301 -3.58 3.04 22.41
CA ALA A 301 -2.33 3.36 21.74
C ALA A 301 -2.35 3.10 20.21
N GLY A 302 -3.35 2.37 19.68
CA GLY A 302 -3.44 2.03 18.26
C GLY A 302 -4.20 0.75 17.95
N LEU A 303 -3.71 -0.04 16.99
CA LEU A 303 -4.32 -1.28 16.51
C LEU A 303 -3.35 -2.44 16.68
N MET A 304 -3.82 -3.55 17.23
CA MET A 304 -3.08 -4.80 17.30
C MET A 304 -3.85 -5.92 16.56
N VAL A 305 -3.14 -6.88 15.97
CA VAL A 305 -3.74 -7.98 15.19
C VAL A 305 -3.21 -9.33 15.66
N PRO A 306 -3.47 -9.73 16.93
CA PRO A 306 -3.08 -11.04 17.42
C PRO A 306 -3.92 -12.15 16.78
N ALA A 307 -3.34 -13.34 16.60
CA ALA A 307 -3.97 -14.45 15.89
C ALA A 307 -4.43 -15.57 16.83
N ILE A 308 -5.62 -16.12 16.55
CA ILE A 308 -6.02 -17.43 17.08
C ILE A 308 -5.22 -18.48 16.32
N MET A 309 -4.36 -19.19 17.07
CA MET A 309 -3.48 -20.19 16.51
C MET A 309 -4.21 -21.50 16.23
N ASP A 310 -3.88 -22.15 15.09
CA ASP A 310 -4.42 -23.46 14.69
C ASP A 310 -5.96 -23.51 14.71
N ILE A 311 -6.60 -22.42 14.23
CA ILE A 311 -8.08 -22.25 14.30
C ILE A 311 -8.84 -23.35 13.54
N GLN A 312 -8.20 -23.99 12.55
CA GLN A 312 -8.78 -25.09 11.77
C GLN A 312 -9.14 -26.34 12.60
N ASN A 313 -8.59 -26.46 13.79
CA ASN A 313 -8.82 -27.59 14.71
C ASN A 313 -9.74 -27.22 15.88
N LYS A 314 -10.29 -25.99 15.88
CA LYS A 314 -11.12 -25.48 16.98
C LYS A 314 -12.60 -25.53 16.65
N SER A 315 -13.40 -25.97 17.62
CA SER A 315 -14.85 -25.82 17.62
C SER A 315 -15.26 -24.33 17.72
N LEU A 316 -16.49 -24.01 17.42
CA LEU A 316 -17.03 -22.66 17.60
C LEU A 316 -16.92 -22.17 19.06
N LYS A 317 -17.16 -23.07 20.02
CA LYS A 317 -17.00 -22.80 21.47
C LYS A 317 -15.55 -22.41 21.81
N GLU A 318 -14.57 -23.18 21.35
CA GLU A 318 -13.14 -22.91 21.58
C GLU A 318 -12.67 -21.62 20.88
N ILE A 319 -13.22 -21.29 19.70
CA ILE A 319 -12.96 -20.02 19.01
C ILE A 319 -13.49 -18.85 19.85
N SER A 320 -14.71 -18.98 20.39
CA SER A 320 -15.32 -17.92 21.22
C SER A 320 -14.51 -17.68 22.52
N VAL A 321 -13.99 -18.73 23.13
CA VAL A 321 -13.12 -18.60 24.31
C VAL A 321 -11.80 -17.93 23.91
N ALA A 322 -11.17 -18.39 22.83
CA ALA A 322 -9.89 -17.86 22.39
C ALA A 322 -9.98 -16.39 21.93
N SER A 323 -11.06 -15.99 21.24
CA SER A 323 -11.24 -14.61 20.79
C SER A 323 -11.40 -13.64 21.96
N LYS A 324 -12.12 -14.03 22.99
CA LYS A 324 -12.28 -13.24 24.23
C LYS A 324 -10.99 -13.15 25.03
N ASP A 325 -10.27 -14.25 25.16
CA ASP A 325 -8.97 -14.30 25.83
C ASP A 325 -7.96 -13.37 25.11
N LEU A 326 -7.87 -13.43 23.78
CA LEU A 326 -7.04 -12.52 23.02
C LEU A 326 -7.41 -11.06 23.21
N ALA A 327 -8.71 -10.74 23.25
CA ALA A 327 -9.18 -9.38 23.47
C ALA A 327 -8.76 -8.85 24.86
N LEU A 328 -8.91 -9.66 25.91
CA LEU A 328 -8.48 -9.32 27.28
C LEU A 328 -6.97 -9.11 27.33
N ARG A 329 -6.20 -10.09 26.88
CA ARG A 329 -4.72 -10.05 26.93
C ARG A 329 -4.13 -8.94 26.03
N SER A 330 -4.82 -8.57 24.96
CA SER A 330 -4.43 -7.42 24.14
C SER A 330 -4.45 -6.11 24.94
N ASN A 331 -5.49 -5.92 25.76
CA ASN A 331 -5.60 -4.72 26.61
C ASN A 331 -4.60 -4.73 27.78
N GLU A 332 -4.25 -5.92 28.26
CA GLU A 332 -3.28 -6.11 29.34
C GLU A 332 -1.83 -6.11 28.85
N GLY A 333 -1.59 -6.12 27.53
CA GLY A 333 -0.25 -6.17 26.95
C GLY A 333 0.45 -7.52 27.13
N THR A 334 -0.31 -8.61 27.32
CA THR A 334 0.21 -9.97 27.61
C THR A 334 0.11 -10.93 26.40
N ILE A 335 -0.06 -10.39 25.20
CA ILE A 335 -0.05 -11.16 23.95
C ILE A 335 1.36 -11.76 23.72
N THR A 336 1.40 -13.04 23.36
CA THR A 336 2.66 -13.72 23.08
C THR A 336 3.22 -13.31 21.71
N THR A 337 4.55 -13.42 21.56
CA THR A 337 5.23 -13.13 20.29
C THR A 337 4.68 -14.00 19.15
N ASP A 338 4.37 -15.27 19.41
CA ASP A 338 3.81 -16.19 18.41
C ASP A 338 2.41 -15.75 17.94
N GLU A 339 1.53 -15.34 18.84
CA GLU A 339 0.19 -14.84 18.50
C GLU A 339 0.24 -13.55 17.69
N TYR A 340 1.24 -12.70 17.95
CA TYR A 340 1.44 -11.46 17.22
C TYR A 340 2.07 -11.68 15.84
N ALA A 341 3.08 -12.56 15.72
CA ALA A 341 3.92 -12.68 14.54
C ALA A 341 3.47 -13.76 13.53
N ARG A 342 2.65 -14.74 13.95
CA ARG A 342 2.32 -15.91 13.12
C ARG A 342 0.91 -15.91 12.53
N GLY A 343 0.25 -14.77 12.47
CA GLY A 343 -1.02 -14.63 11.74
C GLY A 343 -0.82 -14.89 10.24
N THR A 344 -1.67 -15.74 9.65
CA THR A 344 -1.60 -16.11 8.22
C THR A 344 -2.73 -15.52 7.39
N PHE A 345 -3.77 -15.06 8.05
CA PHE A 345 -4.93 -14.36 7.50
C PHE A 345 -5.48 -13.41 8.57
N SER A 346 -6.17 -12.33 8.20
CA SER A 346 -6.72 -11.39 9.18
C SER A 346 -8.19 -11.08 8.94
N LEU A 347 -8.90 -10.88 10.05
CA LEU A 347 -10.28 -10.39 10.11
C LEU A 347 -10.30 -9.02 10.78
N SER A 348 -10.88 -8.03 10.11
CA SER A 348 -11.18 -6.72 10.67
C SER A 348 -12.69 -6.49 10.70
N ASN A 349 -13.23 -6.15 11.85
CA ASN A 349 -14.66 -5.96 12.05
C ASN A 349 -14.93 -4.55 12.59
N LEU A 350 -15.67 -3.74 11.82
CA LEU A 350 -16.14 -2.41 12.22
C LEU A 350 -17.67 -2.38 12.41
N GLY A 351 -18.29 -3.56 12.52
CA GLY A 351 -19.74 -3.69 12.68
C GLY A 351 -20.29 -2.99 13.93
N MET A 352 -19.51 -2.91 15.00
CA MET A 352 -19.88 -2.22 16.24
C MET A 352 -19.98 -0.70 16.10
N TYR A 353 -19.37 -0.12 15.06
CA TYR A 353 -19.38 1.32 14.79
C TYR A 353 -20.40 1.77 13.75
N ASN A 354 -21.37 0.91 13.41
CA ASN A 354 -22.39 1.18 12.39
C ASN A 354 -21.80 1.52 11.00
N VAL A 355 -20.64 0.94 10.67
CA VAL A 355 -19.98 1.08 9.37
C VAL A 355 -20.61 0.10 8.39
N LYS A 356 -21.11 0.59 7.24
CA LYS A 356 -21.74 -0.25 6.21
C LYS A 356 -20.72 -1.21 5.57
N SER A 357 -19.60 -0.68 5.11
CA SER A 357 -18.52 -1.41 4.45
C SER A 357 -17.23 -0.61 4.49
N PHE A 358 -16.12 -1.29 4.44
CA PHE A 358 -14.80 -0.68 4.31
C PHE A 358 -13.84 -1.68 3.65
N VAL A 359 -12.67 -1.18 3.24
CA VAL A 359 -11.58 -2.01 2.70
C VAL A 359 -10.44 -2.07 3.70
N GLY A 360 -9.94 -3.26 4.00
CA GLY A 360 -8.83 -3.46 4.91
C GLY A 360 -7.47 -3.33 4.19
N ILE A 361 -6.46 -2.87 4.91
CA ILE A 361 -5.07 -2.92 4.47
C ILE A 361 -4.52 -4.29 4.86
N ILE A 362 -3.99 -5.05 3.90
CA ILE A 362 -3.40 -6.37 4.18
C ILE A 362 -2.26 -6.21 5.17
N TYR A 363 -2.23 -7.08 6.20
CA TYR A 363 -1.15 -7.10 7.18
C TYR A 363 -0.01 -7.99 6.68
N PRO A 364 1.14 -7.43 6.26
CA PRO A 364 2.23 -8.24 5.74
C PRO A 364 2.76 -9.23 6.81
N PRO A 365 3.17 -10.45 6.42
CA PRO A 365 3.33 -10.99 5.08
C PRO A 365 2.11 -11.74 4.53
N GLN A 366 0.92 -11.55 5.11
CA GLN A 366 -0.32 -12.23 4.71
C GLN A 366 -0.73 -11.89 3.28
N SER A 367 -1.42 -12.83 2.60
CA SER A 367 -1.94 -12.62 1.25
C SER A 367 -3.30 -11.95 1.19
N ALA A 368 -4.06 -11.96 2.30
CA ALA A 368 -5.42 -11.46 2.31
C ALA A 368 -5.91 -11.00 3.68
N MET A 369 -6.94 -10.15 3.68
CA MET A 369 -7.66 -9.70 4.86
C MET A 369 -9.15 -9.60 4.54
N LEU A 370 -10.01 -10.11 5.45
CA LEU A 370 -11.46 -9.94 5.38
C LEU A 370 -11.88 -8.75 6.25
N ALA A 371 -12.57 -7.79 5.65
CA ALA A 371 -13.18 -6.65 6.32
C ALA A 371 -14.71 -6.84 6.36
N VAL A 372 -15.33 -6.66 7.52
CA VAL A 372 -16.77 -6.83 7.68
C VAL A 372 -17.41 -5.62 8.34
N GLY A 373 -18.51 -5.17 7.76
CA GLY A 373 -19.32 -4.07 8.30
C GLY A 373 -20.40 -4.55 9.28
N SER A 374 -21.31 -3.64 9.60
CA SER A 374 -22.48 -3.91 10.45
C SER A 374 -23.52 -4.76 9.73
N ALA A 375 -24.12 -5.71 10.44
CA ALA A 375 -25.34 -6.34 9.99
C ALA A 375 -26.52 -5.37 10.23
N ILE A 376 -27.09 -4.84 9.16
CA ILE A 376 -28.13 -3.80 9.19
C ILE A 376 -29.38 -4.33 8.52
N GLN A 377 -30.56 -4.10 9.13
CA GLN A 377 -31.85 -4.47 8.52
C GLN A 377 -32.08 -3.69 7.24
N ARG A 378 -32.33 -4.43 6.15
CA ARG A 378 -32.61 -3.88 4.82
C ARG A 378 -33.74 -4.66 4.15
N PRO A 379 -34.54 -4.00 3.30
CA PRO A 379 -35.46 -4.71 2.41
C PRO A 379 -34.61 -5.40 1.32
N ILE A 380 -34.86 -6.69 1.14
CA ILE A 380 -34.32 -7.51 0.05
C ILE A 380 -35.44 -8.23 -0.69
N VAL A 381 -35.15 -8.67 -1.91
CA VAL A 381 -36.11 -9.47 -2.68
C VAL A 381 -35.74 -10.96 -2.57
N VAL A 382 -36.63 -11.75 -2.03
CA VAL A 382 -36.52 -13.21 -1.95
C VAL A 382 -37.76 -13.82 -2.60
N ASP A 383 -37.59 -14.68 -3.60
CA ASP A 383 -38.64 -15.34 -4.35
C ASP A 383 -39.75 -14.38 -4.85
N GLY A 384 -39.32 -13.19 -5.32
CA GLY A 384 -40.24 -12.16 -5.86
C GLY A 384 -40.96 -11.31 -4.80
N SER A 385 -40.74 -11.57 -3.51
CA SER A 385 -41.33 -10.81 -2.40
C SER A 385 -40.29 -9.97 -1.67
N VAL A 386 -40.67 -8.78 -1.19
CA VAL A 386 -39.82 -7.93 -0.37
C VAL A 386 -39.86 -8.42 1.08
N VAL A 387 -38.73 -8.79 1.63
CA VAL A 387 -38.54 -9.18 3.02
C VAL A 387 -37.49 -8.31 3.71
N ILE A 388 -37.58 -8.20 5.04
CA ILE A 388 -36.55 -7.53 5.84
C ILE A 388 -35.52 -8.57 6.28
N ALA A 389 -34.26 -8.32 6.02
CA ALA A 389 -33.13 -9.18 6.41
C ALA A 389 -31.96 -8.38 7.03
N ASP A 390 -31.23 -9.05 7.88
CA ASP A 390 -29.99 -8.48 8.47
C ASP A 390 -28.83 -8.67 7.50
N ILE A 391 -28.50 -7.61 6.74
CA ILE A 391 -27.50 -7.66 5.67
C ILE A 391 -26.18 -7.08 6.16
N MET A 392 -25.09 -7.86 6.05
CA MET A 392 -23.72 -7.48 6.32
C MET A 392 -22.93 -7.43 5.01
N THR A 393 -22.20 -6.35 4.78
CA THR A 393 -21.25 -6.30 3.66
C THR A 393 -19.89 -6.80 4.12
N ALA A 394 -19.37 -7.81 3.45
CA ALA A 394 -18.02 -8.33 3.63
C ALA A 394 -17.14 -7.97 2.41
N THR A 395 -15.92 -7.56 2.66
CA THR A 395 -14.95 -7.20 1.61
C THR A 395 -13.65 -7.95 1.84
N ILE A 396 -13.20 -8.73 0.86
CA ILE A 396 -11.87 -9.33 0.86
C ILE A 396 -10.88 -8.39 0.18
N SER A 397 -9.77 -8.10 0.84
CA SER A 397 -8.59 -7.47 0.26
C SER A 397 -7.58 -8.59 -0.06
N GLY A 398 -7.10 -8.67 -1.29
CA GLY A 398 -6.17 -9.69 -1.74
C GLY A 398 -4.91 -9.11 -2.35
N ASP A 399 -3.78 -9.81 -2.18
CA ASP A 399 -2.51 -9.52 -2.84
C ASP A 399 -2.53 -10.08 -4.26
N HIS A 400 -2.56 -9.19 -5.27
CA HIS A 400 -2.69 -9.61 -6.68
C HIS A 400 -1.43 -10.30 -7.23
N ARG A 401 -0.34 -10.39 -6.45
CA ARG A 401 0.83 -11.21 -6.79
C ARG A 401 0.60 -12.70 -6.52
N ILE A 402 -0.38 -13.03 -5.65
CA ILE A 402 -0.70 -14.40 -5.21
C ILE A 402 -2.09 -14.81 -5.69
N LEU A 403 -3.05 -13.90 -5.62
CA LEU A 403 -4.48 -14.13 -5.76
C LEU A 403 -5.05 -13.41 -6.97
N ASP A 404 -6.03 -14.04 -7.63
CA ASP A 404 -6.77 -13.47 -8.74
C ASP A 404 -8.21 -13.13 -8.33
N GLY A 405 -8.85 -12.22 -9.10
CA GLY A 405 -10.21 -11.77 -8.83
C GLY A 405 -11.23 -12.91 -8.81
N ALA A 406 -11.12 -13.90 -9.70
CA ALA A 406 -12.01 -15.07 -9.73
C ALA A 406 -11.87 -15.92 -8.46
N GLU A 407 -10.64 -16.18 -8.00
CA GLU A 407 -10.38 -16.92 -6.76
C GLU A 407 -10.94 -16.14 -5.55
N GLY A 408 -10.77 -14.82 -5.54
CA GLY A 408 -11.33 -13.95 -4.50
C GLY A 408 -12.84 -14.00 -4.44
N ALA A 409 -13.51 -13.99 -5.59
CA ALA A 409 -14.95 -14.11 -5.68
C ALA A 409 -15.45 -15.49 -5.19
N LEU A 410 -14.76 -16.57 -5.56
CA LEU A 410 -15.09 -17.91 -5.08
C LEU A 410 -14.93 -18.04 -3.56
N PHE A 411 -13.80 -17.54 -3.02
CA PHE A 411 -13.51 -17.55 -1.59
C PHE A 411 -14.61 -16.83 -0.77
N ILE A 412 -14.92 -15.58 -1.14
CA ILE A 412 -15.86 -14.77 -0.37
C ILE A 412 -17.31 -15.30 -0.51
N ASN A 413 -17.66 -15.89 -1.67
CA ASN A 413 -18.95 -16.54 -1.85
C ASN A 413 -19.08 -17.84 -1.04
N ASP A 414 -18.01 -18.61 -0.84
CA ASP A 414 -18.02 -19.75 0.07
C ASP A 414 -18.24 -19.28 1.53
N VAL A 415 -17.56 -18.22 1.97
CA VAL A 415 -17.81 -17.60 3.29
C VAL A 415 -19.26 -17.16 3.42
N LYS A 416 -19.81 -16.48 2.40
CA LYS A 416 -21.22 -16.07 2.32
C LYS A 416 -22.14 -17.27 2.49
N THR A 417 -21.94 -18.31 1.69
CA THR A 417 -22.79 -19.52 1.70
C THR A 417 -22.81 -20.18 3.08
N ILE A 418 -21.67 -20.23 3.78
CA ILE A 418 -21.57 -20.79 5.12
C ILE A 418 -22.34 -19.92 6.13
N LEU A 419 -22.21 -18.60 6.06
CA LEU A 419 -22.91 -17.69 6.98
C LEU A 419 -24.42 -17.63 6.74
N GLU A 420 -24.87 -17.75 5.49
CA GLU A 420 -26.31 -17.85 5.14
C GLU A 420 -26.92 -19.22 5.47
N ASN A 421 -26.07 -20.27 5.65
CA ASN A 421 -26.43 -21.61 6.07
C ASN A 421 -25.64 -22.04 7.31
N PRO A 422 -25.85 -21.40 8.46
CA PRO A 422 -24.93 -21.40 9.59
C PRO A 422 -24.81 -22.74 10.34
N TYR A 423 -25.70 -23.70 10.09
CA TYR A 423 -25.58 -25.04 10.68
C TYR A 423 -24.26 -25.75 10.34
N GLN A 424 -23.62 -25.37 9.22
CA GLN A 424 -22.29 -25.86 8.85
C GLN A 424 -21.19 -25.43 9.83
N LEU A 425 -21.43 -24.41 10.65
CA LEU A 425 -20.47 -23.91 11.64
C LEU A 425 -20.37 -24.80 12.88
N LEU A 426 -21.35 -25.71 13.06
CA LEU A 426 -21.43 -26.61 14.21
C LEU A 426 -20.76 -27.98 13.95
N ILE A 427 -20.32 -28.21 12.71
CA ILE A 427 -19.64 -29.44 12.26
C ILE A 427 -18.11 -29.18 12.19
#